data_c91dc7443a871a8157d7bf27035960fa
#
_entry.id   c91dc7443a871a8157d7bf27035960fa
#
_cell.length_a   1.000
_cell.length_b   1.000
_cell.length_c   1.000
_cell.angle_alpha   90.00
_cell.angle_beta   90.00
_cell.angle_gamma   90.00
#
_symmetry.space_group_name_H-M   'P 1'
#
loop_
_entity.id
_entity.type
_entity.pdbx_description
1 polymer ?
#
loop_
_entity_poly.entity_id
_entity_poly.type
_entity_poly.pdbx_seq_one_letter_code
_entity_poly.pdbx_strand_id
1 'polypeptide(L)'
;GASSDATTAIRLFASLLYGAKAMRVDAEKDRDPYWTNMGYYNSIRELGQAATWIRADIDQHLDVMYKRRFEDKRYPTKEEYRKNRRYIWRDEELTSRISGSEVTASLANLGIQYPGEVDSEGKIKEHPIDICLATNMISVGLDVSRLGLMTVAGQPKTTSEYIQATSRVGRDAGNAPGLVFVLYRPGRPRDKS
;
A
#
# COMPACT_ATOMS: atom_id res chain seq x y z
N GLY A 1 21.78 2.00 11.81
CA GLY A 1 21.31 1.02 10.83
C GLY A 1 19.80 0.78 10.85
N ALA A 2 19.25 0.08 11.86
CA ALA A 2 17.83 -0.31 11.86
C ALA A 2 16.85 0.88 11.89
N SER A 3 17.19 1.96 12.59
CA SER A 3 16.36 3.19 12.64
C SER A 3 16.29 3.90 11.29
N SER A 4 17.38 3.89 10.52
CA SER A 4 17.42 4.49 9.18
C SER A 4 16.56 3.72 8.17
N ASP A 5 16.58 2.38 8.22
CA ASP A 5 15.82 1.52 7.30
C ASP A 5 14.30 1.66 7.55
N ALA A 6 13.89 1.70 8.82
CA ALA A 6 12.49 1.95 9.20
C ALA A 6 12.00 3.32 8.70
N THR A 7 12.78 4.37 8.95
CA THR A 7 12.45 5.73 8.50
C THR A 7 12.31 5.82 6.99
N THR A 8 13.21 5.14 6.24
CA THR A 8 13.14 5.10 4.78
C THR A 8 11.88 4.38 4.30
N ALA A 9 11.54 3.25 4.92
CA ALA A 9 10.32 2.50 4.60
C ALA A 9 9.06 3.34 4.87
N ILE A 10 8.95 3.97 6.04
CA ILE A 10 7.83 4.84 6.42
C ILE A 10 7.66 5.96 5.40
N ARG A 11 8.75 6.64 5.03
CA ARG A 11 8.73 7.73 4.03
C ARG A 11 8.30 7.23 2.66
N LEU A 12 8.79 6.06 2.22
CA LEU A 12 8.42 5.48 0.94
C LEU A 12 6.92 5.17 0.92
N PHE A 13 6.41 4.42 1.90
CA PHE A 13 4.98 4.10 1.97
C PHE A 13 4.11 5.35 2.00
N ALA A 14 4.44 6.32 2.85
CA ALA A 14 3.70 7.58 2.92
C ALA A 14 3.74 8.34 1.58
N SER A 15 4.89 8.37 0.91
CA SER A 15 5.03 9.04 -0.39
C SER A 15 4.19 8.38 -1.49
N LEU A 16 4.15 7.05 -1.52
CA LEU A 16 3.35 6.30 -2.48
C LEU A 16 1.85 6.50 -2.24
N LEU A 17 1.39 6.38 -1.00
CA LEU A 17 -0.01 6.61 -0.65
C LEU A 17 -0.44 8.05 -0.94
N TYR A 18 0.41 9.02 -0.59
CA TYR A 18 0.15 10.42 -0.87
C TYR A 18 0.15 10.69 -2.39
N GLY A 19 1.09 10.09 -3.12
CA GLY A 19 1.17 10.19 -4.58
C GLY A 19 -0.10 9.73 -5.27
N ALA A 20 -0.64 8.58 -4.86
CA ALA A 20 -1.91 8.05 -5.37
C ALA A 20 -3.08 9.04 -5.16
N LYS A 21 -3.15 9.70 -3.98
CA LYS A 21 -4.16 10.75 -3.71
C LYS A 21 -3.93 12.03 -4.49
N ALA A 22 -2.68 12.43 -4.67
CA ALA A 22 -2.28 13.69 -5.31
C ALA A 22 -2.17 13.61 -6.85
N MET A 23 -2.23 12.41 -7.40
CA MET A 23 -2.15 12.15 -8.83
C MET A 23 -3.26 12.90 -9.59
N ARG A 24 -2.91 13.51 -10.71
CA ARG A 24 -3.89 14.10 -11.62
C ARG A 24 -4.50 12.99 -12.47
N VAL A 25 -5.81 12.89 -12.46
CA VAL A 25 -6.59 11.88 -13.18
C VAL A 25 -7.80 12.53 -13.81
N ASP A 26 -8.29 11.96 -14.89
CA ASP A 26 -9.49 12.43 -15.58
C ASP A 26 -10.76 12.03 -14.80
N ALA A 27 -10.75 10.84 -14.21
CA ALA A 27 -11.82 10.37 -13.32
C ALA A 27 -11.24 9.86 -11.99
N GLU A 28 -11.96 10.08 -10.89
CA GLU A 28 -11.50 9.63 -9.56
C GLU A 28 -11.20 8.12 -9.49
N LYS A 29 -11.97 7.30 -10.21
CA LYS A 29 -11.75 5.85 -10.31
C LYS A 29 -10.38 5.47 -10.91
N ASP A 30 -9.77 6.35 -11.71
CA ASP A 30 -8.47 6.08 -12.35
C ASP A 30 -7.31 6.04 -11.35
N ARG A 31 -7.57 6.43 -10.09
CA ARG A 31 -6.64 6.26 -8.96
C ARG A 31 -6.62 4.83 -8.43
N ASP A 32 -7.67 4.07 -8.68
CA ASP A 32 -7.89 2.77 -8.06
C ASP A 32 -6.71 1.81 -8.16
N PRO A 33 -6.04 1.64 -9.31
CA PRO A 33 -4.90 0.73 -9.42
C PRO A 33 -3.76 1.03 -8.44
N TYR A 34 -3.57 2.30 -8.11
CA TYR A 34 -2.48 2.77 -7.24
C TYR A 34 -2.93 3.12 -5.81
N TRP A 35 -4.22 2.94 -5.50
CA TRP A 35 -4.74 3.30 -4.19
C TRP A 35 -4.25 2.39 -3.08
N THR A 36 -4.21 1.09 -3.33
CA THR A 36 -3.71 0.08 -2.39
C THR A 36 -2.23 -0.18 -2.62
N ASN A 37 -1.38 0.02 -1.61
CA ASN A 37 0.03 -0.37 -1.67
C ASN A 37 0.20 -1.78 -1.11
N MET A 38 0.60 -2.73 -1.97
CA MET A 38 0.96 -4.09 -1.57
C MET A 38 2.39 -4.11 -1.05
N GLY A 39 2.60 -4.38 0.24
CA GLY A 39 3.90 -4.53 0.86
C GLY A 39 4.34 -6.00 0.92
N TYR A 40 5.32 -6.40 0.13
CA TYR A 40 5.89 -7.75 0.19
C TYR A 40 7.09 -7.82 1.12
N TYR A 41 7.07 -8.78 2.04
CA TYR A 41 8.12 -9.03 3.04
C TYR A 41 8.66 -10.46 2.97
N ASN A 42 9.95 -10.62 3.15
CA ASN A 42 10.63 -11.92 3.09
C ASN A 42 10.38 -12.80 4.33
N SER A 43 9.86 -12.23 5.41
CA SER A 43 9.54 -12.95 6.64
C SER A 43 8.40 -12.30 7.42
N ILE A 44 7.68 -13.13 8.18
CA ILE A 44 6.60 -12.69 9.08
C ILE A 44 7.13 -11.72 10.16
N ARG A 45 8.38 -11.90 10.61
CA ARG A 45 9.00 -11.00 11.60
C ARG A 45 9.15 -9.58 11.06
N GLU A 46 9.61 -9.44 9.81
CA GLU A 46 9.75 -8.14 9.15
C GLU A 46 8.41 -7.49 8.89
N LEU A 47 7.44 -8.29 8.46
CA LEU A 47 6.07 -7.84 8.26
C LEU A 47 5.46 -7.32 9.57
N GLY A 48 5.61 -8.04 10.69
CA GLY A 48 5.11 -7.60 11.99
C GLY A 48 5.73 -6.27 12.46
N GLN A 49 7.01 -6.05 12.19
CA GLN A 49 7.63 -4.74 12.44
C GLN A 49 7.02 -3.65 11.55
N ALA A 50 6.75 -3.94 10.28
CA ALA A 50 6.14 -2.99 9.37
C ALA A 50 4.71 -2.62 9.78
N ALA A 51 3.93 -3.58 10.23
CA ALA A 51 2.57 -3.35 10.71
C ALA A 51 2.51 -2.32 11.86
N THR A 52 3.51 -2.30 12.73
CA THR A 52 3.58 -1.29 13.79
C THR A 52 3.81 0.12 13.25
N TRP A 53 4.65 0.28 12.22
CA TRP A 53 4.92 1.60 11.59
C TRP A 53 3.71 2.16 10.85
N ILE A 54 2.94 1.28 10.18
CA ILE A 54 1.75 1.67 9.45
C ILE A 54 0.79 2.40 10.37
N ARG A 55 0.53 1.82 11.53
CA ARG A 55 -0.46 2.34 12.48
C ARG A 55 0.02 3.60 13.23
N ALA A 56 1.33 3.71 13.49
CA ALA A 56 1.87 4.78 14.33
C ALA A 56 2.49 5.92 13.50
N ASP A 57 3.31 5.60 12.51
CA ASP A 57 4.24 6.56 11.91
C ASP A 57 3.82 7.01 10.51
N ILE A 58 3.22 6.12 9.69
CA ILE A 58 2.88 6.47 8.30
C ILE A 58 1.75 7.50 8.25
N ASP A 59 0.70 7.34 9.06
CA ASP A 59 -0.39 8.31 9.11
C ASP A 59 0.09 9.70 9.55
N GLN A 60 0.97 9.75 10.57
CA GLN A 60 1.60 11.00 10.99
C GLN A 60 2.44 11.62 9.87
N HIS A 61 3.19 10.80 9.11
CA HIS A 61 4.00 11.30 8.01
C HIS A 61 3.15 11.83 6.85
N LEU A 62 2.01 11.21 6.56
CA LEU A 62 1.02 11.72 5.60
C LEU A 62 0.49 13.11 6.00
N ASP A 63 0.27 13.34 7.29
CA ASP A 63 -0.11 14.66 7.80
C ASP A 63 0.98 15.71 7.56
N VAL A 64 2.23 15.38 7.85
CA VAL A 64 3.38 16.25 7.58
C VAL A 64 3.50 16.57 6.08
N MET A 65 3.34 15.58 5.21
CA MET A 65 3.41 15.79 3.76
C MET A 65 2.29 16.71 3.27
N TYR A 66 1.07 16.50 3.79
CA TYR A 66 -0.05 17.36 3.47
C TYR A 66 0.23 18.82 3.87
N LYS A 67 0.65 19.04 5.11
CA LYS A 67 0.97 20.37 5.64
C LYS A 67 2.03 21.08 4.80
N ARG A 68 3.13 20.43 4.48
CA ARG A 68 4.22 20.98 3.65
C ARG A 68 3.75 21.42 2.27
N ARG A 69 2.81 20.71 1.65
CA ARG A 69 2.28 21.07 0.33
C ARG A 69 1.44 22.35 0.36
N PHE A 70 0.85 22.67 1.51
CA PHE A 70 -0.05 23.80 1.70
C PHE A 70 0.54 24.91 2.56
N GLU A 71 1.82 24.81 2.97
CA GLU A 71 2.50 25.84 3.79
C GLU A 71 2.50 27.23 3.15
N ASP A 72 2.53 27.32 1.82
CA ASP A 72 2.50 28.58 1.08
C ASP A 72 1.08 29.14 0.85
N LYS A 73 0.06 28.42 1.22
CA LYS A 73 -1.34 28.81 1.05
C LYS A 73 -2.00 28.89 2.42
N ARG A 74 -2.68 30.02 2.70
CA ARG A 74 -3.52 30.22 3.89
C ARG A 74 -4.04 28.89 4.43
N TYR A 75 -3.90 28.67 5.74
CA TYR A 75 -4.33 27.43 6.41
C TYR A 75 -5.61 26.91 5.80
N PRO A 76 -5.62 25.68 5.27
CA PRO A 76 -6.82 25.10 4.68
C PRO A 76 -7.90 25.02 5.75
N THR A 77 -9.13 25.23 5.35
CA THR A 77 -10.28 24.99 6.24
C THR A 77 -10.27 23.54 6.71
N LYS A 78 -10.93 23.25 7.84
CA LYS A 78 -11.07 21.86 8.33
C LYS A 78 -11.67 20.92 7.26
N GLU A 79 -12.54 21.46 6.42
CA GLU A 79 -13.18 20.74 5.33
C GLU A 79 -12.19 20.41 4.21
N GLU A 80 -11.41 21.38 3.75
CA GLU A 80 -10.34 21.18 2.77
C GLU A 80 -9.29 20.19 3.27
N TYR A 81 -8.91 20.29 4.55
CA TYR A 81 -8.00 19.34 5.17
C TYR A 81 -8.56 17.91 5.12
N ARG A 82 -9.83 17.71 5.55
CA ARG A 82 -10.47 16.38 5.52
C ARG A 82 -10.58 15.82 4.11
N LYS A 83 -10.90 16.66 3.12
CA LYS A 83 -11.08 16.24 1.73
C LYS A 83 -9.77 15.86 1.05
N ASN A 84 -8.71 16.61 1.31
CA ASN A 84 -7.46 16.52 0.54
C ASN A 84 -6.36 15.72 1.23
N ARG A 85 -6.43 15.50 2.56
CA ARG A 85 -5.49 14.65 3.27
C ARG A 85 -5.69 13.18 2.87
N ARG A 86 -4.59 12.45 2.74
CA ARG A 86 -4.61 10.99 2.62
C ARG A 86 -4.69 10.37 4.01
N TYR A 87 -5.68 9.53 4.24
CA TYR A 87 -5.85 8.76 5.49
C TYR A 87 -5.58 7.30 5.23
N ILE A 88 -5.21 6.56 6.29
CA ILE A 88 -5.21 5.10 6.31
C ILE A 88 -6.45 4.67 7.08
N TRP A 89 -7.45 4.16 6.37
CA TRP A 89 -8.70 3.67 6.94
C TRP A 89 -8.63 2.18 7.23
N ARG A 90 -8.00 1.42 6.31
CA ARG A 90 -7.94 -0.02 6.38
C ARG A 90 -6.55 -0.53 6.00
N ASP A 91 -6.01 -1.39 6.85
CA ASP A 91 -4.83 -2.19 6.57
C ASP A 91 -5.14 -3.68 6.72
N GLU A 92 -4.50 -4.52 5.92
CA GLU A 92 -4.67 -5.97 5.91
C GLU A 92 -3.32 -6.68 5.97
N GLU A 93 -3.32 -7.88 6.53
CA GLU A 93 -2.15 -8.76 6.56
C GLU A 93 -2.46 -10.11 5.91
N LEU A 94 -1.70 -10.47 4.87
CA LEU A 94 -1.78 -11.75 4.19
C LEU A 94 -0.54 -12.58 4.50
N THR A 95 -0.65 -13.45 5.49
CA THR A 95 0.44 -14.33 5.91
C THR A 95 -0.04 -15.79 5.95
N SER A 96 0.90 -16.74 5.99
CA SER A 96 0.56 -18.15 6.14
C SER A 96 -0.09 -18.53 7.48
N ARG A 97 -0.27 -17.56 8.38
CA ARG A 97 -0.91 -17.77 9.69
C ARG A 97 -2.43 -17.62 9.65
N ILE A 98 -2.97 -16.94 8.64
CA ILE A 98 -4.42 -16.75 8.51
C ILE A 98 -5.06 -18.01 7.92
N SER A 99 -6.29 -18.31 8.35
CA SER A 99 -7.06 -19.45 7.85
C SER A 99 -7.53 -19.24 6.40
N GLY A 100 -7.92 -20.32 5.71
CA GLY A 100 -8.43 -20.22 4.35
C GLY A 100 -9.66 -19.31 4.20
N SER A 101 -10.54 -19.29 5.22
CA SER A 101 -11.72 -18.40 5.24
C SER A 101 -11.33 -16.93 5.39
N GLU A 102 -10.34 -16.64 6.22
CA GLU A 102 -9.81 -15.27 6.37
C GLU A 102 -9.10 -14.79 5.09
N VAL A 103 -8.36 -15.67 4.41
CA VAL A 103 -7.77 -15.38 3.10
C VAL A 103 -8.86 -14.96 2.11
N THR A 104 -9.95 -15.72 2.03
CA THR A 104 -11.06 -15.41 1.11
C THR A 104 -11.69 -14.06 1.44
N ALA A 105 -11.89 -13.75 2.72
CA ALA A 105 -12.41 -12.46 3.16
C ALA A 105 -11.46 -11.30 2.80
N SER A 106 -10.15 -11.48 3.06
CA SER A 106 -9.14 -10.46 2.72
C SER A 106 -9.04 -10.22 1.20
N LEU A 107 -9.17 -11.28 0.38
CA LEU A 107 -9.20 -11.12 -1.08
C LEU A 107 -10.44 -10.36 -1.55
N ALA A 108 -11.60 -10.62 -0.95
CA ALA A 108 -12.82 -9.85 -1.22
C ALA A 108 -12.64 -8.38 -0.85
N ASN A 109 -12.09 -8.10 0.34
CA ASN A 109 -11.75 -6.75 0.80
C ASN A 109 -10.79 -6.03 -0.15
N LEU A 110 -9.76 -6.71 -0.65
CA LEU A 110 -8.84 -6.18 -1.65
C LEU A 110 -9.51 -5.90 -3.00
N GLY A 111 -10.64 -6.54 -3.29
CA GLY A 111 -11.45 -6.29 -4.48
C GLY A 111 -12.24 -4.99 -4.44
N ILE A 112 -12.43 -4.38 -3.26
CA ILE A 112 -13.16 -3.11 -3.12
C ILE A 112 -12.37 -2.00 -3.81
N GLN A 113 -13.00 -1.39 -4.84
CA GLN A 113 -12.37 -0.36 -5.66
C GLN A 113 -12.47 1.02 -4.99
N TYR A 114 -11.52 1.91 -5.27
CA TYR A 114 -11.61 3.32 -4.90
C TYR A 114 -12.75 4.01 -5.68
N PRO A 115 -13.56 4.86 -5.06
CA PRO A 115 -13.43 5.44 -3.70
C PRO A 115 -14.01 4.59 -2.57
N GLY A 116 -14.56 3.42 -2.82
CA GLY A 116 -15.17 2.53 -1.86
C GLY A 116 -16.58 2.12 -2.27
N GLU A 117 -17.15 1.17 -1.53
CA GLU A 117 -18.54 0.77 -1.69
C GLU A 117 -19.46 1.79 -1.01
N VAL A 118 -20.54 2.16 -1.69
CA VAL A 118 -21.52 3.11 -1.17
C VAL A 118 -22.83 2.42 -0.82
N ASP A 119 -23.51 2.95 0.19
CA ASP A 119 -24.87 2.54 0.55
C ASP A 119 -25.93 3.18 -0.37
N SER A 120 -27.19 2.90 -0.09
CA SER A 120 -28.34 3.45 -0.83
C SER A 120 -28.46 4.98 -0.73
N GLU A 121 -27.82 5.60 0.24
CA GLU A 121 -27.78 7.06 0.45
C GLU A 121 -26.53 7.73 -0.18
N GLY A 122 -25.66 6.94 -0.83
CA GLY A 122 -24.42 7.41 -1.45
C GLY A 122 -23.28 7.68 -0.46
N LYS A 123 -23.40 7.21 0.80
CA LYS A 123 -22.31 7.28 1.77
C LYS A 123 -21.40 6.07 1.62
N ILE A 124 -20.10 6.28 1.82
CA ILE A 124 -19.13 5.17 1.79
C ILE A 124 -19.43 4.22 2.96
N LYS A 125 -19.83 3.01 2.62
CA LYS A 125 -20.08 1.91 3.56
C LYS A 125 -18.76 1.19 3.89
N GLU A 126 -17.98 0.90 2.86
CA GLU A 126 -16.69 0.26 3.01
C GLU A 126 -15.60 0.98 2.22
N HIS A 127 -14.50 1.30 2.90
CA HIS A 127 -13.32 1.88 2.26
C HIS A 127 -12.48 0.79 1.61
N PRO A 128 -11.81 1.09 0.47
CA PRO A 128 -10.80 0.18 -0.07
C PRO A 128 -9.64 0.02 0.92
N ILE A 129 -8.92 -1.10 0.80
CA ILE A 129 -7.70 -1.32 1.56
C ILE A 129 -6.64 -0.30 1.12
N ASP A 130 -6.00 0.36 2.08
CA ASP A 130 -4.95 1.34 1.82
C ASP A 130 -3.57 0.68 1.74
N ILE A 131 -3.31 -0.26 2.65
CA ILE A 131 -2.06 -1.02 2.70
C ILE A 131 -2.39 -2.48 2.96
N CYS A 132 -1.83 -3.38 2.16
CA CYS A 132 -1.86 -4.81 2.43
C CYS A 132 -0.43 -5.34 2.56
N LEU A 133 -0.08 -5.87 3.74
CA LEU A 133 1.21 -6.49 3.98
C LEU A 133 1.14 -7.98 3.74
N ALA A 134 2.07 -8.52 2.97
CA ALA A 134 2.07 -9.94 2.64
C ALA A 134 3.46 -10.57 2.75
N THR A 135 3.47 -11.85 3.15
CA THR A 135 4.59 -12.76 2.95
C THR A 135 4.13 -13.91 2.09
N ASN A 136 4.99 -14.41 1.19
CA ASN A 136 4.70 -15.59 0.37
C ASN A 136 3.30 -15.55 -0.31
N MET A 137 3.06 -14.50 -1.09
CA MET A 137 1.79 -14.25 -1.80
C MET A 137 1.34 -15.39 -2.72
N ILE A 138 2.23 -16.33 -3.05
CA ILE A 138 1.95 -17.46 -3.96
C ILE A 138 1.01 -18.46 -3.30
N SER A 139 1.23 -18.77 -2.02
CA SER A 139 0.41 -19.73 -1.27
C SER A 139 -1.00 -19.20 -1.00
N VAL A 140 -1.18 -17.87 -1.07
CA VAL A 140 -2.47 -17.21 -0.83
C VAL A 140 -3.33 -17.11 -2.09
N GLY A 141 -2.76 -17.39 -3.28
CA GLY A 141 -3.52 -17.32 -4.55
C GLY A 141 -4.01 -15.91 -4.87
N LEU A 142 -3.24 -14.87 -4.49
CA LEU A 142 -3.62 -13.48 -4.73
C LEU A 142 -3.84 -13.23 -6.23
N ASP A 143 -5.08 -13.03 -6.61
CA ASP A 143 -5.50 -12.69 -7.96
C ASP A 143 -6.54 -11.57 -7.92
N VAL A 144 -6.07 -10.35 -7.67
CA VAL A 144 -6.89 -9.14 -7.61
C VAL A 144 -6.40 -8.20 -8.71
N SER A 145 -7.13 -8.17 -9.83
CA SER A 145 -6.71 -7.53 -11.09
C SER A 145 -6.50 -6.02 -10.97
N ARG A 146 -7.23 -5.35 -10.07
CA ARG A 146 -7.14 -3.89 -9.89
C ARG A 146 -5.82 -3.40 -9.29
N LEU A 147 -5.03 -4.28 -8.65
CA LEU A 147 -3.83 -3.86 -7.93
C LEU A 147 -2.70 -3.47 -8.89
N GLY A 148 -2.23 -2.22 -8.80
CA GLY A 148 -1.18 -1.66 -9.64
C GLY A 148 0.07 -1.19 -8.89
N LEU A 149 0.10 -1.23 -7.54
CA LEU A 149 1.19 -0.69 -6.74
C LEU A 149 1.74 -1.71 -5.75
N MET A 150 3.07 -1.89 -5.74
CA MET A 150 3.76 -2.78 -4.81
C MET A 150 5.05 -2.19 -4.28
N THR A 151 5.32 -2.44 -3.00
CA THR A 151 6.60 -2.22 -2.35
C THR A 151 7.20 -3.56 -1.93
N VAL A 152 8.42 -3.88 -2.38
CA VAL A 152 9.16 -5.09 -2.01
C VAL A 152 10.24 -4.71 -0.98
N ALA A 153 10.16 -5.26 0.23
CA ALA A 153 11.06 -4.94 1.33
C ALA A 153 12.30 -5.85 1.35
N GLY A 154 13.36 -5.40 0.71
CA GLY A 154 14.59 -6.16 0.48
C GLY A 154 14.48 -7.14 -0.70
N GLN A 155 15.62 -7.64 -1.13
CA GLN A 155 15.67 -8.61 -2.23
C GLN A 155 15.03 -9.95 -1.81
N PRO A 156 14.09 -10.51 -2.58
CA PRO A 156 13.60 -11.88 -2.40
C PRO A 156 14.74 -12.91 -2.48
N LYS A 157 14.51 -14.10 -1.96
CA LYS A 157 15.55 -15.14 -1.89
C LYS A 157 16.02 -15.61 -3.26
N THR A 158 15.12 -15.62 -4.22
CA THR A 158 15.39 -16.05 -5.60
C THR A 158 14.73 -15.11 -6.60
N THR A 159 15.26 -15.08 -7.82
CA THR A 159 14.63 -14.36 -8.95
C THR A 159 13.22 -14.87 -9.22
N SER A 160 12.99 -16.17 -9.06
CA SER A 160 11.65 -16.77 -9.19
C SER A 160 10.66 -16.20 -8.19
N GLU A 161 11.05 -16.09 -6.91
CA GLU A 161 10.21 -15.43 -5.88
C GLU A 161 9.91 -13.98 -6.22
N TYR A 162 10.93 -13.25 -6.71
CA TYR A 162 10.75 -11.86 -7.16
C TYR A 162 9.70 -11.77 -8.27
N ILE A 163 9.85 -12.55 -9.33
CA ILE A 163 8.91 -12.55 -10.48
C ILE A 163 7.51 -12.94 -10.00
N GLN A 164 7.39 -13.98 -9.18
CA GLN A 164 6.10 -14.47 -8.68
C GLN A 164 5.40 -13.47 -7.77
N ALA A 165 6.14 -12.72 -6.96
CA ALA A 165 5.58 -11.65 -6.13
C ALA A 165 5.15 -10.45 -6.98
N THR A 166 6.04 -9.93 -7.82
CA THR A 166 5.81 -8.70 -8.57
C THR A 166 4.78 -8.85 -9.70
N SER A 167 4.62 -10.06 -10.25
CA SER A 167 3.57 -10.35 -11.24
C SER A 167 2.13 -10.33 -10.67
N ARG A 168 1.97 -10.03 -9.38
CA ARG A 168 0.66 -9.91 -8.73
C ARG A 168 0.05 -8.52 -8.85
N VAL A 169 0.79 -7.54 -9.34
CA VAL A 169 0.30 -6.18 -9.64
C VAL A 169 0.42 -5.87 -11.12
N GLY A 170 -0.47 -5.00 -11.63
CA GLY A 170 -0.49 -4.62 -13.04
C GLY A 170 -0.93 -5.75 -13.99
N ARG A 171 -1.80 -6.64 -13.53
CA ARG A 171 -2.28 -7.79 -14.32
C ARG A 171 -3.32 -7.41 -15.36
N ASP A 172 -4.05 -6.37 -15.12
CA ASP A 172 -5.03 -5.85 -16.07
C ASP A 172 -4.36 -4.87 -17.03
N ALA A 173 -3.94 -5.38 -18.18
CA ALA A 173 -3.26 -4.59 -19.19
C ALA A 173 -4.12 -3.43 -19.76
N GLY A 174 -5.44 -3.49 -19.60
CA GLY A 174 -6.37 -2.44 -20.03
C GLY A 174 -6.53 -1.30 -19.03
N ASN A 175 -6.07 -1.48 -17.80
CA ASN A 175 -6.34 -0.54 -16.69
C ASN A 175 -5.14 0.35 -16.40
N ALA A 176 -4.04 -0.20 -15.88
CA ALA A 176 -2.84 0.57 -15.56
C ALA A 176 -1.59 -0.33 -15.43
N PRO A 177 -0.40 0.18 -15.77
CA PRO A 177 0.84 -0.58 -15.57
C PRO A 177 1.12 -0.81 -14.10
N GLY A 178 1.70 -1.98 -13.76
CA GLY A 178 2.18 -2.27 -12.42
C GLY A 178 3.42 -1.45 -12.07
N LEU A 179 3.42 -0.80 -10.91
CA LEU A 179 4.56 -0.09 -10.34
C LEU A 179 5.11 -0.87 -9.16
N VAL A 180 6.39 -1.24 -9.22
CA VAL A 180 7.08 -2.00 -8.18
C VAL A 180 8.25 -1.19 -7.65
N PHE A 181 8.26 -0.91 -6.36
CA PHE A 181 9.35 -0.23 -5.67
C PHE A 181 10.09 -1.22 -4.80
N VAL A 182 11.36 -1.46 -5.07
CA VAL A 182 12.22 -2.35 -4.27
C VAL A 182 13.03 -1.53 -3.29
N LEU A 183 12.86 -1.78 -2.00
CA LEU A 183 13.58 -1.12 -0.93
C LEU A 183 14.77 -1.98 -0.48
N TYR A 184 15.93 -1.77 -1.06
CA TYR A 184 17.17 -2.43 -0.65
C TYR A 184 17.69 -1.89 0.68
N ARG A 185 18.23 -2.79 1.51
CA ARG A 185 18.80 -2.47 2.83
C ARG A 185 20.30 -2.67 2.81
N PRO A 186 21.10 -1.59 2.89
CA PRO A 186 22.58 -1.69 2.82
C PRO A 186 23.19 -2.61 3.87
N GLY A 187 22.51 -2.81 5.00
CA GLY A 187 22.95 -3.72 6.07
C GLY A 187 22.78 -5.21 5.77
N ARG A 188 22.09 -5.58 4.68
CA ARG A 188 21.83 -6.99 4.32
C ARG A 188 22.79 -7.45 3.22
N PRO A 189 23.54 -8.55 3.43
CA PRO A 189 24.43 -9.08 2.39
C PRO A 189 23.70 -9.36 1.07
N ARG A 190 22.48 -9.90 1.12
CA ARG A 190 21.67 -10.23 -0.07
C ARG A 190 21.28 -9.01 -0.89
N ASP A 191 21.07 -7.87 -0.25
CA ASP A 191 20.66 -6.63 -0.93
C ASP A 191 21.86 -5.89 -1.57
N LYS A 192 23.08 -6.44 -1.42
CA LYS A 192 24.34 -5.91 -1.98
C LYS A 192 24.86 -6.70 -3.18
N SER A 193 24.28 -7.86 -3.46
CA SER A 193 24.74 -8.78 -4.51
C SER A 193 24.10 -8.48 -5.87
#